data_320bc39125a2e6cd3dff76038ff7e6d3
#
_entry.id   320bc39125a2e6cd3dff76038ff7e6d3
#
_cell.length_a   1.000
_cell.length_b   1.000
_cell.length_c   1.000
_cell.angle_alpha   90.00
_cell.angle_beta   90.00
_cell.angle_gamma   90.00
#
_symmetry.space_group_name_H-M   'P 1'
#
loop_
_entity.id
_entity.type
_entity.pdbx_description
1 polymer ?
#
loop_
_entity_poly.entity_id
_entity_poly.type
_entity_poly.pdbx_seq_one_letter_code
_entity_poly.pdbx_strand_id
1 'polypeptide(L)'
;GLIFDSEGALLADNQPIFNLTVIREQVQDMDATLEFLASLISLTDDDVEQFRNRLQRNRVPFSSVTLRYVLTDEEKSKIAVNSHLLAGIAIEPQFVRSYPLGALTAHSIGYVSEVNRRELDSLSEEQRENYGGTNHIGKTGVERTYEQLLHGTVGYEIVEKNNRGQVMRRLDRTDPVAGKNLSLHMNARLQIAAEQALGEFRGAIVAIDPATGGILAMVSKPGFDPNLFVTGISSKDYSELVNDVVNTPLFDRSINPYPPGSTVKPFIGMAGLQHELVDYEFAIQDPGYFRLPGVSYRWGDYTLRTAI
;
A
#
# COMPACT_ATOMS: atom_id res chain seq x y z
N GLY A 1 -6.54 2.33 -12.24
CA GLY A 1 -5.39 2.77 -13.06
C GLY A 1 -4.12 2.01 -12.74
N LEU A 2 -3.19 1.95 -13.67
CA LEU A 2 -1.87 1.34 -13.53
C LEU A 2 -0.84 2.40 -13.11
N ILE A 3 0.25 1.97 -12.47
CA ILE A 3 1.38 2.86 -12.15
C ILE A 3 2.61 2.34 -12.88
N PHE A 4 3.23 3.22 -13.66
CA PHE A 4 4.42 2.95 -14.44
C PHE A 4 5.61 3.78 -13.92
N ASP A 5 6.80 3.28 -14.13
CA ASP A 5 8.03 4.04 -14.00
C ASP A 5 8.27 4.96 -15.21
N SER A 6 9.39 5.70 -15.23
CA SER A 6 9.77 6.61 -16.31
C SER A 6 10.07 5.91 -17.65
N GLU A 7 10.32 4.61 -17.65
CA GLU A 7 10.62 3.80 -18.83
C GLU A 7 9.46 2.88 -19.24
N GLY A 8 8.32 2.95 -18.54
CA GLY A 8 7.13 2.16 -18.81
C GLY A 8 7.10 0.79 -18.11
N ALA A 9 8.01 0.53 -17.16
CA ALA A 9 7.92 -0.67 -16.33
C ALA A 9 6.78 -0.55 -15.31
N LEU A 10 6.03 -1.63 -15.09
CA LEU A 10 4.93 -1.68 -14.14
C LEU A 10 5.45 -1.65 -12.69
N LEU A 11 4.98 -0.67 -11.93
CA LEU A 11 5.19 -0.54 -10.49
C LEU A 11 3.96 -1.01 -9.70
N ALA A 12 2.77 -0.82 -10.25
CA ALA A 12 1.53 -1.39 -9.71
C ALA A 12 0.57 -1.77 -10.85
N ASP A 13 0.02 -2.98 -10.75
CA ASP A 13 -0.84 -3.63 -11.73
C ASP A 13 -2.17 -4.06 -11.09
N ASN A 14 -3.14 -4.46 -11.93
CA ASN A 14 -4.38 -5.09 -11.50
C ASN A 14 -4.46 -6.48 -12.13
N GLN A 15 -4.22 -7.51 -11.34
CA GLN A 15 -4.22 -8.89 -11.83
C GLN A 15 -5.59 -9.53 -11.62
N PRO A 16 -6.10 -10.26 -12.63
CA PRO A 16 -7.31 -11.03 -12.45
C PRO A 16 -7.05 -12.23 -11.53
N ILE A 17 -7.81 -12.32 -10.48
CA ILE A 17 -7.81 -13.45 -9.56
C ILE A 17 -9.20 -14.06 -9.50
N PHE A 18 -9.31 -15.27 -8.97
CA PHE A 18 -10.58 -15.92 -8.71
C PHE A 18 -10.76 -16.08 -7.21
N ASN A 19 -11.83 -15.52 -6.70
CA ASN A 19 -12.19 -15.58 -5.30
C ASN A 19 -13.28 -16.61 -5.05
N LEU A 20 -13.26 -17.21 -3.87
CA LEU A 20 -14.37 -18.00 -3.37
C LEU A 20 -15.31 -17.08 -2.60
N THR A 21 -16.53 -16.98 -3.08
CA THR A 21 -17.56 -16.14 -2.47
C THR A 21 -18.72 -16.95 -1.95
N VAL A 22 -19.41 -16.40 -0.95
CA VAL A 22 -20.52 -17.02 -0.26
C VAL A 22 -21.71 -16.06 -0.23
N ILE A 23 -22.88 -16.53 -0.64
CA ILE A 23 -24.17 -15.85 -0.43
C ILE A 23 -24.83 -16.50 0.78
N ARG A 24 -24.79 -15.80 1.92
CA ARG A 24 -25.21 -16.32 3.23
C ARG A 24 -26.60 -16.96 3.21
N GLU A 25 -27.56 -16.29 2.57
CA GLU A 25 -28.95 -16.70 2.56
C GLU A 25 -29.24 -17.95 1.74
N GLN A 26 -28.27 -18.39 0.94
CA GLN A 26 -28.37 -19.62 0.12
C GLN A 26 -27.68 -20.80 0.78
N VAL A 27 -26.91 -20.59 1.84
CA VAL A 27 -26.21 -21.63 2.61
C VAL A 27 -27.11 -22.08 3.76
N GLN A 28 -27.47 -23.39 3.82
CA GLN A 28 -28.34 -23.95 4.87
C GLN A 28 -27.59 -24.06 6.21
N ASP A 29 -26.39 -24.63 6.17
CA ASP A 29 -25.51 -24.79 7.33
C ASP A 29 -24.10 -24.26 6.98
N MET A 30 -23.75 -23.14 7.58
CA MET A 30 -22.51 -22.47 7.29
C MET A 30 -21.30 -23.25 7.80
N ASP A 31 -21.39 -23.82 9.02
CA ASP A 31 -20.27 -24.53 9.63
C ASP A 31 -19.98 -25.82 8.89
N ALA A 32 -21.01 -26.61 8.55
CA ALA A 32 -20.85 -27.80 7.72
C ALA A 32 -20.30 -27.49 6.32
N THR A 33 -20.71 -26.35 5.73
CA THR A 33 -20.19 -25.91 4.41
C THR A 33 -18.73 -25.54 4.49
N LEU A 34 -18.30 -24.84 5.55
CA LEU A 34 -16.90 -24.48 5.78
C LEU A 34 -16.02 -25.72 6.02
N GLU A 35 -16.49 -26.70 6.81
CA GLU A 35 -15.79 -27.95 7.01
C GLU A 35 -15.64 -28.75 5.69
N PHE A 36 -16.70 -28.80 4.88
CA PHE A 36 -16.62 -29.45 3.57
C PHE A 36 -15.64 -28.73 2.64
N LEU A 37 -15.67 -27.40 2.59
CA LEU A 37 -14.70 -26.61 1.81
C LEU A 37 -13.27 -26.83 2.30
N ALA A 38 -13.03 -26.90 3.60
CA ALA A 38 -11.72 -27.18 4.17
C ALA A 38 -11.18 -28.57 3.78
N SER A 39 -12.07 -29.53 3.47
CA SER A 39 -11.67 -30.82 2.92
C SER A 39 -11.25 -30.79 1.44
N LEU A 40 -11.70 -29.79 0.70
CA LEU A 40 -11.42 -29.64 -0.74
C LEU A 40 -10.24 -28.74 -1.03
N ILE A 41 -10.07 -27.68 -0.24
CA ILE A 41 -9.06 -26.63 -0.43
C ILE A 41 -8.31 -26.35 0.87
N SER A 42 -7.15 -25.70 0.78
CA SER A 42 -6.35 -25.34 1.95
C SER A 42 -6.93 -24.09 2.65
N LEU A 43 -8.10 -24.24 3.27
CA LEU A 43 -8.76 -23.19 4.05
C LEU A 43 -8.09 -23.09 5.42
N THR A 44 -7.58 -21.88 5.79
CA THR A 44 -6.95 -21.63 7.08
C THR A 44 -7.94 -21.10 8.10
N ASP A 45 -7.63 -21.22 9.40
CA ASP A 45 -8.43 -20.61 10.47
C ASP A 45 -8.55 -19.09 10.31
N ASP A 46 -7.49 -18.46 9.83
CA ASP A 46 -7.45 -17.01 9.56
C ASP A 46 -8.41 -16.62 8.42
N ASP A 47 -8.48 -17.42 7.33
CA ASP A 47 -9.45 -17.21 6.25
C ASP A 47 -10.89 -17.24 6.79
N VAL A 48 -11.18 -18.19 7.67
CA VAL A 48 -12.51 -18.36 8.29
C VAL A 48 -12.82 -17.20 9.23
N GLU A 49 -11.88 -16.76 10.04
CA GLU A 49 -12.05 -15.62 10.95
C GLU A 49 -12.29 -14.33 10.17
N GLN A 50 -11.49 -14.05 9.17
CA GLN A 50 -11.66 -12.87 8.31
C GLN A 50 -13.00 -12.91 7.57
N PHE A 51 -13.41 -14.07 7.06
CA PHE A 51 -14.72 -14.26 6.45
C PHE A 51 -15.86 -13.95 7.42
N ARG A 52 -15.82 -14.48 8.64
CA ARG A 52 -16.84 -14.18 9.66
C ARG A 52 -16.92 -12.69 9.97
N ASN A 53 -15.78 -12.02 10.04
CA ASN A 53 -15.71 -10.58 10.22
C ASN A 53 -16.33 -9.81 9.04
N ARG A 54 -16.09 -10.23 7.79
CA ARG A 54 -16.72 -9.67 6.58
C ARG A 54 -18.23 -9.87 6.60
N LEU A 55 -18.68 -11.08 6.96
CA LEU A 55 -20.12 -11.40 7.09
C LEU A 55 -20.84 -10.50 8.11
N GLN A 56 -20.21 -10.19 9.24
CA GLN A 56 -20.80 -9.31 10.27
C GLN A 56 -20.91 -7.86 9.80
N ARG A 57 -19.97 -7.42 8.96
CA ARG A 57 -19.96 -6.06 8.41
C ARG A 57 -20.92 -5.90 7.23
N ASN A 58 -21.12 -6.95 6.47
CA ASN A 58 -22.01 -6.93 5.32
C ASN A 58 -23.47 -7.04 5.75
N ARG A 59 -24.24 -5.99 5.51
CA ARG A 59 -25.66 -5.88 5.84
C ARG A 59 -26.57 -5.97 4.62
N VAL A 60 -26.00 -6.15 3.42
CA VAL A 60 -26.77 -6.22 2.18
C VAL A 60 -27.25 -7.66 1.97
N PRO A 61 -28.57 -7.92 2.02
CA PRO A 61 -29.10 -9.27 1.80
C PRO A 61 -28.75 -9.79 0.41
N PHE A 62 -28.50 -11.10 0.31
CA PHE A 62 -28.19 -11.79 -0.95
C PHE A 62 -26.96 -11.24 -1.70
N SER A 63 -26.09 -10.50 -1.04
CA SER A 63 -24.80 -10.14 -1.61
C SER A 63 -23.77 -11.23 -1.37
N SER A 64 -22.84 -11.38 -2.32
CA SER A 64 -21.71 -12.27 -2.16
C SER A 64 -20.69 -11.68 -1.19
N VAL A 65 -20.15 -12.52 -0.31
CA VAL A 65 -19.06 -12.17 0.63
C VAL A 65 -17.87 -13.06 0.35
N THR A 66 -16.70 -12.47 0.16
CA THR A 66 -15.49 -13.24 -0.12
C THR A 66 -15.08 -14.07 1.10
N LEU A 67 -15.02 -15.39 0.93
CA LEU A 67 -14.48 -16.32 1.91
C LEU A 67 -12.95 -16.36 1.80
N ARG A 68 -12.44 -16.55 0.57
CA ARG A 68 -11.02 -16.66 0.31
C ARG A 68 -10.66 -15.96 -0.99
N TYR A 69 -9.57 -15.21 -0.96
CA TYR A 69 -8.95 -14.63 -2.14
C TYR A 69 -7.99 -15.62 -2.80
N VAL A 70 -7.74 -15.43 -4.09
CA VAL A 70 -6.70 -16.11 -4.88
C VAL A 70 -6.81 -17.65 -4.81
N LEU A 71 -7.83 -18.19 -5.48
CA LEU A 71 -7.92 -19.65 -5.69
C LEU A 71 -6.89 -20.10 -6.74
N THR A 72 -6.20 -21.18 -6.46
CA THR A 72 -5.37 -21.88 -7.44
C THR A 72 -6.25 -22.61 -8.49
N ASP A 73 -5.65 -22.97 -9.64
CA ASP A 73 -6.38 -23.73 -10.68
C ASP A 73 -6.87 -25.09 -10.19
N GLU A 74 -6.09 -25.72 -9.30
CA GLU A 74 -6.49 -26.98 -8.67
C GLU A 74 -7.69 -26.80 -7.74
N GLU A 75 -7.67 -25.77 -6.90
CA GLU A 75 -8.78 -25.44 -5.99
C GLU A 75 -10.06 -25.09 -6.75
N LYS A 76 -9.95 -24.28 -7.81
CA LYS A 76 -11.08 -23.97 -8.70
C LYS A 76 -11.70 -25.23 -9.28
N SER A 77 -10.87 -26.17 -9.74
CA SER A 77 -11.33 -27.43 -10.32
C SER A 77 -12.05 -28.28 -9.29
N LYS A 78 -11.51 -28.42 -8.07
CA LYS A 78 -12.14 -29.16 -6.96
C LYS A 78 -13.49 -28.57 -6.57
N ILE A 79 -13.58 -27.24 -6.47
CA ILE A 79 -14.85 -26.56 -6.16
C ILE A 79 -15.86 -26.74 -7.30
N ALA A 80 -15.44 -26.56 -8.54
CA ALA A 80 -16.32 -26.68 -9.71
C ALA A 80 -16.96 -28.07 -9.83
N VAL A 81 -16.18 -29.15 -9.62
CA VAL A 81 -16.69 -30.52 -9.64
C VAL A 81 -17.72 -30.77 -8.53
N ASN A 82 -17.54 -30.14 -7.35
CA ASN A 82 -18.41 -30.29 -6.19
C ASN A 82 -19.50 -29.20 -6.09
N SER A 83 -19.65 -28.35 -7.10
CA SER A 83 -20.58 -27.20 -7.07
C SER A 83 -22.04 -27.58 -6.78
N HIS A 84 -22.45 -28.78 -7.16
CA HIS A 84 -23.81 -29.30 -6.90
C HIS A 84 -24.10 -29.55 -5.41
N LEU A 85 -23.06 -29.66 -4.55
CA LEU A 85 -23.15 -29.80 -3.10
C LEU A 85 -22.96 -28.46 -2.37
N LEU A 86 -22.53 -27.40 -3.08
CA LEU A 86 -22.10 -26.14 -2.53
C LEU A 86 -23.10 -25.00 -2.87
N ALA A 87 -24.34 -25.16 -2.37
CA ALA A 87 -25.35 -24.11 -2.55
C ALA A 87 -24.88 -22.76 -1.92
N GLY A 88 -24.99 -21.68 -2.68
CA GLY A 88 -24.59 -20.36 -2.21
C GLY A 88 -23.08 -20.07 -2.26
N ILE A 89 -22.28 -21.01 -2.79
CA ILE A 89 -20.84 -20.82 -3.03
C ILE A 89 -20.61 -20.56 -4.52
N ALA A 90 -19.80 -19.57 -4.84
CA ALA A 90 -19.45 -19.24 -6.22
C ALA A 90 -17.94 -18.93 -6.34
N ILE A 91 -17.41 -19.10 -7.54
CA ILE A 91 -16.08 -18.63 -7.93
C ILE A 91 -16.29 -17.37 -8.75
N GLU A 92 -15.84 -16.24 -8.23
CA GLU A 92 -16.00 -14.94 -8.89
C GLU A 92 -14.66 -14.38 -9.33
N PRO A 93 -14.52 -13.95 -10.60
CA PRO A 93 -13.33 -13.24 -11.05
C PRO A 93 -13.34 -11.83 -10.44
N GLN A 94 -12.19 -11.41 -9.92
CA GLN A 94 -11.98 -10.06 -9.40
C GLN A 94 -10.60 -9.57 -9.79
N PHE A 95 -10.46 -8.26 -10.01
CA PHE A 95 -9.14 -7.65 -10.15
C PHE A 95 -8.59 -7.29 -8.78
N VAL A 96 -7.35 -7.71 -8.53
CA VAL A 96 -6.63 -7.40 -7.29
C VAL A 96 -5.36 -6.63 -7.62
N ARG A 97 -5.07 -5.63 -6.82
CA ARG A 97 -3.85 -4.82 -6.94
C ARG A 97 -2.62 -5.68 -6.72
N SER A 98 -1.62 -5.53 -7.56
CA SER A 98 -0.35 -6.25 -7.50
C SER A 98 0.83 -5.30 -7.63
N TYR A 99 1.84 -5.52 -6.82
CA TYR A 99 3.08 -4.73 -6.77
C TYR A 99 4.25 -5.62 -7.17
N PRO A 100 4.64 -5.63 -8.46
CA PRO A 100 5.65 -6.57 -9.00
C PRO A 100 7.02 -6.45 -8.34
N LEU A 101 7.39 -5.25 -7.87
CA LEU A 101 8.67 -5.00 -7.20
C LEU A 101 8.62 -5.22 -5.68
N GLY A 102 7.46 -5.58 -5.12
CA GLY A 102 7.30 -5.91 -3.71
C GLY A 102 7.89 -4.87 -2.77
N ALA A 103 8.73 -5.31 -1.85
CA ALA A 103 9.33 -4.46 -0.81
C ALA A 103 10.17 -3.29 -1.35
N LEU A 104 10.70 -3.40 -2.58
CA LEU A 104 11.54 -2.37 -3.19
C LEU A 104 10.84 -1.01 -3.36
N THR A 105 9.52 -1.03 -3.54
CA THR A 105 8.73 0.19 -3.81
C THR A 105 7.64 0.44 -2.78
N ALA A 106 7.56 -0.39 -1.73
CA ALA A 106 6.47 -0.36 -0.76
C ALA A 106 6.25 1.01 -0.12
N HIS A 107 7.30 1.70 0.25
CA HIS A 107 7.19 3.01 0.92
C HIS A 107 6.82 4.13 -0.06
N SER A 108 7.37 4.12 -1.27
CA SER A 108 7.13 5.16 -2.28
C SER A 108 5.78 4.98 -2.98
N ILE A 109 5.49 3.77 -3.47
CA ILE A 109 4.22 3.47 -4.12
C ILE A 109 3.10 3.33 -3.10
N GLY A 110 3.37 2.74 -1.96
CA GLY A 110 2.37 2.41 -0.96
C GLY A 110 1.61 1.13 -1.32
N TYR A 111 0.42 1.00 -0.78
CA TYR A 111 -0.46 -0.15 -1.02
C TYR A 111 -1.93 0.23 -0.88
N VAL A 112 -2.79 -0.60 -1.46
CA VAL A 112 -4.23 -0.57 -1.23
C VAL A 112 -4.62 -1.65 -0.23
N SER A 113 -5.67 -1.42 0.54
CA SER A 113 -6.25 -2.41 1.44
C SER A 113 -7.73 -2.13 1.65
N GLU A 114 -8.46 -3.05 2.30
CA GLU A 114 -9.88 -2.87 2.58
C GLU A 114 -10.15 -1.53 3.29
N VAL A 115 -11.19 -0.84 2.82
CA VAL A 115 -11.65 0.43 3.38
C VAL A 115 -12.19 0.19 4.79
N ASN A 116 -11.76 0.98 5.75
CA ASN A 116 -12.29 0.93 7.10
C ASN A 116 -13.41 1.98 7.32
N ARG A 117 -14.14 1.85 8.43
CA ARG A 117 -15.27 2.72 8.72
C ARG A 117 -14.89 4.21 8.87
N ARG A 118 -13.72 4.50 9.45
CA ARG A 118 -13.25 5.88 9.62
C ARG A 118 -12.91 6.52 8.28
N GLU A 119 -12.34 5.76 7.37
CA GLU A 119 -12.05 6.21 6.01
C GLU A 119 -13.34 6.49 5.25
N LEU A 120 -14.32 5.57 5.31
CA LEU A 120 -15.65 5.79 4.71
C LEU A 120 -16.33 7.04 5.27
N ASP A 121 -16.24 7.27 6.58
CA ASP A 121 -16.84 8.43 7.23
C ASP A 121 -16.16 9.75 6.83
N SER A 122 -14.91 9.70 6.39
CA SER A 122 -14.15 10.88 5.91
C SER A 122 -14.42 11.23 4.45
N LEU A 123 -15.05 10.33 3.67
CA LEU A 123 -15.37 10.55 2.27
C LEU A 123 -16.63 11.41 2.11
N SER A 124 -16.69 12.19 1.02
CA SER A 124 -17.93 12.86 0.61
C SER A 124 -19.00 11.83 0.23
N GLU A 125 -20.25 12.25 0.15
CA GLU A 125 -21.37 11.37 -0.23
C GLU A 125 -21.16 10.77 -1.62
N GLU A 126 -20.77 11.58 -2.59
CA GLU A 126 -20.43 11.13 -3.95
C GLU A 126 -19.28 10.11 -3.98
N GLN A 127 -18.23 10.35 -3.19
CA GLN A 127 -17.13 9.39 -3.06
C GLN A 127 -17.59 8.07 -2.43
N ARG A 128 -18.44 8.11 -1.39
CA ARG A 128 -18.98 6.90 -0.76
C ARG A 128 -19.77 6.03 -1.74
N GLU A 129 -20.59 6.66 -2.59
CA GLU A 129 -21.31 5.93 -3.62
C GLU A 129 -20.37 5.20 -4.56
N ASN A 130 -19.25 5.85 -4.95
CA ASN A 130 -18.21 5.25 -5.78
C ASN A 130 -17.49 4.09 -5.09
N TYR A 131 -17.41 4.07 -3.74
CA TYR A 131 -16.87 2.93 -2.98
C TYR A 131 -17.90 1.84 -2.66
N GLY A 132 -19.18 2.02 -3.03
CA GLY A 132 -20.22 0.99 -2.85
C GLY A 132 -19.97 -0.30 -3.63
N GLY A 133 -19.21 -0.24 -4.72
CA GLY A 133 -18.84 -1.39 -5.56
C GLY A 133 -17.40 -1.86 -5.41
N THR A 134 -16.58 -1.18 -4.60
CA THR A 134 -15.17 -1.51 -4.37
C THR A 134 -14.83 -1.42 -2.89
N ASN A 135 -14.05 -2.36 -2.39
CA ASN A 135 -13.74 -2.45 -0.97
C ASN A 135 -12.31 -2.01 -0.64
N HIS A 136 -11.56 -1.47 -1.60
CA HIS A 136 -10.15 -1.13 -1.44
C HIS A 136 -9.90 0.35 -1.63
N ILE A 137 -8.97 0.89 -0.84
CA ILE A 137 -8.53 2.29 -0.89
C ILE A 137 -7.01 2.35 -0.69
N GLY A 138 -6.34 3.31 -1.32
CA GLY A 138 -4.92 3.59 -1.11
C GLY A 138 -4.63 4.04 0.32
N LYS A 139 -3.70 3.36 0.98
CA LYS A 139 -3.37 3.59 2.41
C LYS A 139 -2.19 4.52 2.60
N THR A 140 -1.19 4.40 1.76
CA THR A 140 0.08 5.15 1.86
C THR A 140 0.62 5.50 0.47
N GLY A 141 1.64 6.35 0.41
CA GLY A 141 2.42 6.62 -0.80
C GLY A 141 1.62 7.21 -1.96
N VAL A 142 2.03 6.84 -3.15
CA VAL A 142 1.40 7.26 -4.42
C VAL A 142 -0.05 6.77 -4.50
N GLU A 143 -0.32 5.54 -4.06
CA GLU A 143 -1.67 4.97 -4.04
C GLU A 143 -2.66 5.88 -3.28
N ARG A 144 -2.28 6.34 -2.09
CA ARG A 144 -3.13 7.24 -1.30
C ARG A 144 -3.24 8.63 -1.92
N THR A 145 -2.11 9.17 -2.38
CA THR A 145 -2.06 10.55 -2.86
C THR A 145 -2.85 10.73 -4.16
N TYR A 146 -2.82 9.73 -5.02
CA TYR A 146 -3.49 9.75 -6.33
C TYR A 146 -4.71 8.83 -6.41
N GLU A 147 -5.26 8.44 -5.26
CA GLU A 147 -6.43 7.56 -5.15
C GLU A 147 -7.56 7.96 -6.10
N GLN A 148 -7.95 9.23 -6.12
CA GLN A 148 -9.05 9.73 -6.96
C GLN A 148 -8.80 9.56 -8.46
N LEU A 149 -7.53 9.54 -8.89
CA LEU A 149 -7.17 9.30 -10.29
C LEU A 149 -7.09 7.82 -10.60
N LEU A 150 -6.56 7.03 -9.67
CA LEU A 150 -6.31 5.60 -9.85
C LEU A 150 -7.56 4.74 -9.71
N HIS A 151 -8.48 5.11 -8.82
CA HIS A 151 -9.66 4.30 -8.48
C HIS A 151 -10.65 4.17 -9.66
N GLY A 152 -10.91 5.25 -10.39
CA GLY A 152 -11.92 5.29 -11.44
C GLY A 152 -13.33 5.48 -10.90
N THR A 153 -14.33 5.16 -11.72
CA THR A 153 -15.76 5.29 -11.35
C THR A 153 -16.44 3.93 -11.51
N VAL A 154 -17.13 3.49 -10.45
CA VAL A 154 -17.86 2.21 -10.49
C VAL A 154 -19.06 2.28 -11.42
N GLY A 155 -19.33 1.17 -12.09
CA GLY A 155 -20.59 0.97 -12.82
C GLY A 155 -21.65 0.38 -11.89
N TYR A 156 -22.90 0.46 -12.30
CA TYR A 156 -24.02 -0.14 -11.58
C TYR A 156 -25.07 -0.72 -12.53
N GLU A 157 -25.78 -1.73 -12.03
CA GLU A 157 -26.94 -2.30 -12.72
C GLU A 157 -28.16 -2.16 -11.81
N ILE A 158 -29.25 -1.66 -12.38
CA ILE A 158 -30.57 -1.67 -11.75
C ILE A 158 -31.26 -2.96 -12.15
N VAL A 159 -31.55 -3.81 -11.18
CA VAL A 159 -32.18 -5.11 -11.41
C VAL A 159 -33.48 -5.26 -10.63
N GLU A 160 -34.47 -5.89 -11.26
CA GLU A 160 -35.68 -6.34 -10.61
C GLU A 160 -35.44 -7.72 -9.99
N LYS A 161 -35.69 -7.88 -8.68
CA LYS A 161 -35.54 -9.12 -7.96
C LYS A 161 -36.90 -9.64 -7.47
N ASN A 162 -37.07 -10.97 -7.45
CA ASN A 162 -38.24 -11.58 -6.82
C ASN A 162 -38.06 -11.60 -5.28
N ASN A 163 -39.07 -12.12 -4.58
CA ASN A 163 -39.07 -12.27 -3.12
C ASN A 163 -37.99 -13.23 -2.56
N ARG A 164 -37.31 -13.99 -3.45
CA ARG A 164 -36.21 -14.90 -3.12
C ARG A 164 -34.83 -14.28 -3.47
N GLY A 165 -34.78 -13.00 -3.82
CA GLY A 165 -33.54 -12.30 -4.19
C GLY A 165 -32.99 -12.65 -5.58
N GLN A 166 -33.68 -13.45 -6.40
CA GLN A 166 -33.23 -13.81 -7.74
C GLN A 166 -33.50 -12.67 -8.71
N VAL A 167 -32.50 -12.33 -9.55
CA VAL A 167 -32.63 -11.33 -10.60
C VAL A 167 -33.59 -11.83 -11.67
N MET A 168 -34.72 -11.11 -11.84
CA MET A 168 -35.73 -11.43 -12.83
C MET A 168 -35.49 -10.66 -14.13
N ARG A 169 -35.07 -9.41 -14.02
CA ARG A 169 -34.86 -8.55 -15.18
C ARG A 169 -33.82 -7.47 -14.85
N ARG A 170 -32.96 -7.14 -15.81
CA ARG A 170 -32.12 -5.94 -15.78
C ARG A 170 -32.90 -4.78 -16.35
N LEU A 171 -32.97 -3.68 -15.61
CA LEU A 171 -33.73 -2.48 -15.99
C LEU A 171 -32.82 -1.43 -16.63
N ASP A 172 -31.64 -1.23 -16.07
CA ASP A 172 -30.67 -0.26 -16.55
C ASP A 172 -29.25 -0.72 -16.18
N ARG A 173 -28.24 -0.18 -16.90
CA ARG A 173 -26.83 -0.44 -16.68
C ARG A 173 -25.99 0.78 -17.04
N THR A 174 -25.12 1.17 -16.12
CA THR A 174 -24.04 2.13 -16.37
C THR A 174 -22.71 1.39 -16.30
N ASP A 175 -21.91 1.47 -17.35
CA ASP A 175 -20.61 0.78 -17.38
C ASP A 175 -19.58 1.53 -16.50
N PRO A 176 -18.65 0.79 -15.86
CA PRO A 176 -17.58 1.39 -15.06
C PRO A 176 -16.59 2.14 -15.94
N VAL A 177 -16.00 3.20 -15.39
CA VAL A 177 -14.91 3.95 -16.02
C VAL A 177 -13.61 3.62 -15.31
N ALA A 178 -12.64 3.07 -16.04
CA ALA A 178 -11.34 2.74 -15.50
C ALA A 178 -10.60 3.99 -14.98
N GLY A 179 -9.89 3.85 -13.87
CA GLY A 179 -9.01 4.89 -13.37
C GLY A 179 -7.88 5.22 -14.34
N LYS A 180 -7.31 6.42 -14.18
CA LYS A 180 -6.20 6.90 -15.02
C LYS A 180 -4.90 6.21 -14.64
N ASN A 181 -4.06 5.93 -15.62
CA ASN A 181 -2.71 5.46 -15.39
C ASN A 181 -1.81 6.62 -14.97
N LEU A 182 -0.82 6.32 -14.12
CA LEU A 182 0.22 7.25 -13.71
C LEU A 182 1.56 6.81 -14.27
N SER A 183 2.35 7.76 -14.78
CA SER A 183 3.78 7.58 -15.06
C SER A 183 4.58 8.43 -14.09
N LEU A 184 5.44 7.80 -13.32
CA LEU A 184 6.28 8.46 -12.31
C LEU A 184 7.65 8.82 -12.91
N HIS A 185 8.34 9.78 -12.31
CA HIS A 185 9.76 10.05 -12.61
C HIS A 185 10.68 8.93 -12.11
N MET A 186 10.21 8.09 -11.18
CA MET A 186 10.95 6.95 -10.65
C MET A 186 11.43 6.03 -11.77
N ASN A 187 12.67 5.54 -11.67
CA ASN A 187 13.25 4.54 -12.57
C ASN A 187 13.48 3.26 -11.78
N ALA A 188 12.82 2.18 -12.18
CA ALA A 188 12.87 0.91 -11.47
C ALA A 188 14.29 0.32 -11.38
N ARG A 189 15.12 0.50 -12.43
CA ARG A 189 16.52 0.02 -12.41
C ARG A 189 17.37 0.80 -11.42
N LEU A 190 17.17 2.13 -11.34
CA LEU A 190 17.87 2.96 -10.37
C LEU A 190 17.41 2.64 -8.94
N GLN A 191 16.10 2.38 -8.74
CA GLN A 191 15.56 1.94 -7.46
C GLN A 191 16.21 0.64 -6.99
N ILE A 192 16.32 -0.36 -7.87
CA ILE A 192 16.98 -1.64 -7.59
C ILE A 192 18.46 -1.42 -7.27
N ALA A 193 19.17 -0.60 -8.05
CA ALA A 193 20.59 -0.33 -7.82
C ALA A 193 20.82 0.38 -6.47
N ALA A 194 19.96 1.33 -6.10
CA ALA A 194 20.02 2.02 -4.82
C ALA A 194 19.75 1.06 -3.63
N GLU A 195 18.77 0.17 -3.77
CA GLU A 195 18.49 -0.87 -2.77
C GLU A 195 19.68 -1.82 -2.58
N GLN A 196 20.28 -2.26 -3.69
CA GLN A 196 21.48 -3.11 -3.66
C GLN A 196 22.69 -2.40 -3.04
N ALA A 197 22.84 -1.09 -3.29
CA ALA A 197 23.92 -0.29 -2.73
C ALA A 197 23.84 -0.18 -1.19
N LEU A 198 22.63 -0.18 -0.62
CA LEU A 198 22.46 -0.24 0.83
C LEU A 198 22.89 -1.59 1.43
N GLY A 199 22.88 -2.68 0.64
CA GLY A 199 23.26 -4.00 1.13
C GLY A 199 22.49 -4.39 2.38
N GLU A 200 23.19 -4.73 3.45
CA GLU A 200 22.58 -5.10 4.76
C GLU A 200 22.33 -3.89 5.68
N PHE A 201 22.64 -2.68 5.23
CA PHE A 201 22.44 -1.50 6.05
C PHE A 201 20.96 -1.06 6.09
N ARG A 202 20.54 -0.60 7.25
CA ARG A 202 19.27 0.11 7.41
C ARG A 202 19.49 1.58 7.07
N GLY A 203 18.64 2.12 6.19
CA GLY A 203 18.80 3.51 5.78
C GLY A 203 17.85 3.90 4.66
N ALA A 204 18.11 5.05 4.07
CA ALA A 204 17.39 5.55 2.92
C ALA A 204 18.35 6.11 1.87
N ILE A 205 17.97 5.97 0.61
CA ILE A 205 18.60 6.64 -0.53
C ILE A 205 17.48 7.35 -1.31
N VAL A 206 17.67 8.65 -1.55
CA VAL A 206 16.78 9.44 -2.39
C VAL A 206 17.60 10.10 -3.48
N ALA A 207 17.26 9.82 -4.74
CA ALA A 207 17.86 10.44 -5.92
C ALA A 207 16.84 11.37 -6.57
N ILE A 208 17.23 12.63 -6.75
CA ILE A 208 16.37 13.68 -7.32
C ILE A 208 17.07 14.28 -8.53
N ASP A 209 16.36 14.46 -9.64
CA ASP A 209 16.82 15.26 -10.76
C ASP A 209 16.73 16.75 -10.40
N PRO A 210 17.83 17.46 -10.29
CA PRO A 210 17.82 18.87 -9.89
C PRO A 210 17.17 19.80 -10.92
N ALA A 211 17.07 19.38 -12.18
CA ALA A 211 16.49 20.21 -13.25
C ALA A 211 14.94 20.18 -13.21
N THR A 212 14.35 19.04 -12.86
CA THR A 212 12.89 18.84 -12.88
C THR A 212 12.28 18.73 -11.48
N GLY A 213 13.09 18.44 -10.47
CA GLY A 213 12.62 18.06 -9.14
C GLY A 213 12.05 16.63 -9.06
N GLY A 214 12.13 15.86 -10.17
CA GLY A 214 11.62 14.50 -10.25
C GLY A 214 12.40 13.55 -9.35
N ILE A 215 11.68 12.73 -8.58
CA ILE A 215 12.28 11.69 -7.74
C ILE A 215 12.55 10.47 -8.61
N LEU A 216 13.83 10.19 -8.87
CA LEU A 216 14.28 9.08 -9.71
C LEU A 216 14.37 7.75 -8.96
N ALA A 217 14.72 7.81 -7.67
CA ALA A 217 14.70 6.67 -6.75
C ALA A 217 14.42 7.13 -5.34
N MET A 218 13.69 6.30 -4.58
CA MET A 218 13.32 6.58 -3.19
C MET A 218 13.26 5.26 -2.43
N VAL A 219 14.38 4.90 -1.82
CA VAL A 219 14.57 3.65 -1.08
C VAL A 219 14.48 3.92 0.42
N SER A 220 13.73 3.08 1.11
CA SER A 220 13.70 2.99 2.58
C SER A 220 13.86 1.53 2.98
N LYS A 221 14.97 1.18 3.62
CA LYS A 221 15.34 -0.19 3.96
C LYS A 221 15.45 -0.42 5.48
N PRO A 222 14.97 -1.57 5.99
CA PRO A 222 14.20 -2.60 5.28
C PRO A 222 12.79 -2.13 4.93
N GLY A 223 12.25 -2.72 3.86
CA GLY A 223 10.86 -2.54 3.44
C GLY A 223 9.99 -3.73 3.90
N PHE A 224 8.77 -3.76 3.40
CA PHE A 224 7.78 -4.83 3.62
C PHE A 224 7.11 -5.18 2.29
N ASP A 225 6.55 -6.37 2.16
CA ASP A 225 5.79 -6.71 0.95
C ASP A 225 4.39 -6.09 1.00
N PRO A 226 4.09 -5.10 0.12
CA PRO A 226 2.78 -4.45 0.07
C PRO A 226 1.66 -5.39 -0.39
N ASN A 227 1.98 -6.47 -1.11
CA ASN A 227 0.99 -7.44 -1.58
C ASN A 227 0.28 -8.16 -0.42
N LEU A 228 0.92 -8.31 0.74
CA LEU A 228 0.31 -8.90 1.93
C LEU A 228 -0.92 -8.13 2.41
N PHE A 229 -0.99 -6.82 2.17
CA PHE A 229 -2.09 -5.97 2.64
C PHE A 229 -3.29 -5.96 1.71
N VAL A 230 -3.11 -6.31 0.44
CA VAL A 230 -4.15 -6.16 -0.59
C VAL A 230 -5.33 -7.09 -0.34
N THR A 231 -5.07 -8.34 -0.01
CA THR A 231 -6.13 -9.35 0.25
C THR A 231 -6.48 -9.50 1.74
N GLY A 232 -5.87 -8.67 2.57
CA GLY A 232 -5.95 -8.74 4.04
C GLY A 232 -4.74 -9.49 4.61
N ILE A 233 -3.92 -8.77 5.37
CA ILE A 233 -2.75 -9.35 6.03
C ILE A 233 -3.19 -10.22 7.21
N SER A 234 -2.54 -11.36 7.41
CA SER A 234 -2.79 -12.22 8.56
C SER A 234 -2.40 -11.53 9.87
N SER A 235 -3.07 -11.85 10.98
CA SER A 235 -2.74 -11.32 12.30
C SER A 235 -1.30 -11.64 12.70
N LYS A 236 -0.78 -12.78 12.27
CA LYS A 236 0.60 -13.21 12.50
C LYS A 236 1.58 -12.32 11.75
N ASP A 237 1.43 -12.21 10.41
CA ASP A 237 2.35 -11.43 9.57
C ASP A 237 2.33 -9.95 9.97
N TYR A 238 1.16 -9.40 10.28
CA TYR A 238 1.04 -8.03 10.77
C TYR A 238 1.77 -7.84 12.10
N SER A 239 1.62 -8.78 13.04
CA SER A 239 2.31 -8.74 14.33
C SER A 239 3.83 -8.83 14.16
N GLU A 240 4.32 -9.65 13.23
CA GLU A 240 5.75 -9.74 12.92
C GLU A 240 6.29 -8.39 12.40
N LEU A 241 5.57 -7.71 11.49
CA LEU A 241 5.98 -6.40 10.97
C LEU A 241 5.97 -5.29 12.04
N VAL A 242 4.95 -5.26 12.91
CA VAL A 242 4.79 -4.20 13.93
C VAL A 242 5.74 -4.41 15.11
N ASN A 243 5.98 -5.66 15.51
CA ASN A 243 6.82 -5.99 16.67
C ASN A 243 8.30 -6.06 16.33
N ASP A 244 8.70 -5.96 15.08
CA ASP A 244 10.10 -5.85 14.69
C ASP A 244 10.65 -4.45 15.02
N VAL A 245 10.94 -4.23 16.30
CA VAL A 245 11.45 -2.96 16.82
C VAL A 245 12.89 -2.66 16.37
N VAL A 246 13.61 -3.68 15.90
CA VAL A 246 14.99 -3.53 15.42
C VAL A 246 15.00 -3.00 13.99
N ASN A 247 14.24 -3.63 13.10
CA ASN A 247 14.22 -3.30 11.68
C ASN A 247 13.14 -2.26 11.34
N THR A 248 12.05 -2.21 12.11
CA THR A 248 10.92 -1.29 11.89
C THR A 248 10.55 -1.17 10.41
N PRO A 249 10.14 -2.27 9.72
CA PRO A 249 9.97 -2.30 8.27
C PRO A 249 8.86 -1.38 7.77
N LEU A 250 7.88 -1.05 8.61
CA LEU A 250 6.80 -0.13 8.27
C LEU A 250 7.20 1.36 8.37
N PHE A 251 8.39 1.65 8.93
CA PHE A 251 8.87 3.02 9.09
C PHE A 251 9.58 3.51 7.82
N ASP A 252 9.02 4.54 7.18
CA ASP A 252 9.63 5.15 6.01
C ASP A 252 10.77 6.07 6.40
N ARG A 253 12.00 5.61 6.18
CA ARG A 253 13.23 6.34 6.49
C ARG A 253 13.54 7.44 5.50
N SER A 254 12.93 7.43 4.32
CA SER A 254 13.22 8.39 3.25
C SER A 254 12.56 9.75 3.47
N ILE A 255 11.46 9.80 4.24
CA ILE A 255 10.71 11.04 4.52
C ILE A 255 10.77 11.47 6.00
N ASN A 256 11.33 10.64 6.87
CA ASN A 256 11.44 11.00 8.28
C ASN A 256 12.65 11.91 8.55
N PRO A 257 12.51 12.91 9.45
CA PRO A 257 13.57 13.82 9.75
C PRO A 257 14.70 13.16 10.56
N TYR A 258 15.92 13.51 10.21
CA TYR A 258 17.14 13.14 10.94
C TYR A 258 17.95 14.38 11.27
N PRO A 259 18.74 14.38 12.36
CA PRO A 259 19.68 15.47 12.62
C PRO A 259 20.66 15.61 11.44
N PRO A 260 20.68 16.78 10.78
CA PRO A 260 21.42 16.94 9.53
C PRO A 260 22.93 16.94 9.71
N GLY A 261 23.42 17.24 10.90
CA GLY A 261 24.83 17.41 11.15
C GLY A 261 25.45 18.46 10.23
N SER A 262 26.70 18.18 9.73
CA SER A 262 27.41 19.10 8.84
C SER A 262 26.81 19.25 7.44
N THR A 263 25.85 18.41 7.05
CA THR A 263 25.22 18.50 5.72
C THR A 263 24.37 19.76 5.55
N VAL A 264 23.98 20.41 6.65
CA VAL A 264 23.23 21.68 6.62
C VAL A 264 24.11 22.91 6.37
N LYS A 265 25.45 22.82 6.59
CA LYS A 265 26.35 23.96 6.53
C LYS A 265 26.34 24.72 5.19
N PRO A 266 26.31 24.07 4.01
CA PRO A 266 26.19 24.78 2.75
C PRO A 266 24.93 25.64 2.66
N PHE A 267 23.79 25.15 3.18
CA PHE A 267 22.53 25.90 3.17
C PHE A 267 22.62 27.14 4.11
N ILE A 268 23.24 26.99 5.28
CA ILE A 268 23.46 28.10 6.21
C ILE A 268 24.38 29.12 5.58
N GLY A 269 25.47 28.70 4.91
CA GLY A 269 26.38 29.58 4.19
C GLY A 269 25.68 30.36 3.08
N MET A 270 24.87 29.68 2.26
CA MET A 270 24.05 30.32 1.21
C MET A 270 23.07 31.36 1.80
N ALA A 271 22.39 31.01 2.89
CA ALA A 271 21.52 31.97 3.58
C ALA A 271 22.26 33.19 4.08
N GLY A 272 23.47 33.02 4.64
CA GLY A 272 24.35 34.13 5.07
C GLY A 272 24.71 35.06 3.92
N LEU A 273 25.08 34.50 2.76
CA LEU A 273 25.35 35.27 1.54
C LEU A 273 24.11 35.99 1.01
N GLN A 274 22.96 35.31 0.95
CA GLN A 274 21.71 35.86 0.44
C GLN A 274 21.20 37.03 1.29
N HIS A 275 21.40 36.97 2.59
CA HIS A 275 21.02 38.04 3.53
C HIS A 275 22.11 39.06 3.77
N GLU A 276 23.21 39.04 3.01
CA GLU A 276 24.34 39.96 3.10
C GLU A 276 24.97 40.00 4.51
N LEU A 277 24.85 38.93 5.30
CA LEU A 277 25.46 38.81 6.62
C LEU A 277 26.92 38.40 6.55
N VAL A 278 27.31 37.75 5.48
CA VAL A 278 28.69 37.35 5.15
C VAL A 278 28.88 37.50 3.65
N ASP A 279 30.13 37.65 3.23
CA ASP A 279 30.57 37.65 1.83
C ASP A 279 31.48 36.44 1.53
N TYR A 280 31.97 36.31 0.30
CA TYR A 280 32.86 35.22 -0.09
C TYR A 280 34.27 35.30 0.51
N GLU A 281 34.65 36.45 1.06
CA GLU A 281 35.92 36.69 1.73
C GLU A 281 35.81 36.46 3.25
N PHE A 282 34.61 36.25 3.76
CA PHE A 282 34.35 36.06 5.19
C PHE A 282 35.11 34.87 5.73
N ALA A 283 35.96 35.08 6.71
CA ALA A 283 36.75 34.05 7.36
C ALA A 283 36.66 34.16 8.87
N ILE A 284 36.58 33.07 9.56
CA ILE A 284 36.60 32.96 11.02
C ILE A 284 37.82 32.14 11.42
N GLN A 285 38.60 32.69 12.35
CA GLN A 285 39.62 31.89 13.01
C GLN A 285 38.99 30.96 14.02
N ASP A 286 39.07 29.66 13.76
CA ASP A 286 38.55 28.62 14.67
C ASP A 286 39.62 28.24 15.70
N PRO A 287 39.39 28.50 16.98
CA PRO A 287 40.32 28.14 18.06
C PRO A 287 40.17 26.63 18.47
N GLY A 288 39.39 25.83 17.75
CA GLY A 288 39.12 24.43 18.04
C GLY A 288 38.05 24.21 19.13
N TYR A 289 37.33 25.24 19.51
CA TYR A 289 36.18 25.13 20.41
C TYR A 289 35.22 26.32 20.22
N PHE A 290 33.97 26.07 20.56
CA PHE A 290 32.95 27.12 20.63
C PHE A 290 32.50 27.31 22.10
N ARG A 291 32.27 28.59 22.48
CA ARG A 291 31.75 28.93 23.80
C ARG A 291 30.70 30.02 23.68
N LEU A 292 29.53 29.77 24.26
CA LEU A 292 28.49 30.79 24.37
C LEU A 292 28.86 31.83 25.46
N PRO A 293 28.57 33.12 25.26
CA PRO A 293 28.70 34.11 26.29
C PRO A 293 27.90 33.73 27.54
N GLY A 294 28.54 33.79 28.73
CA GLY A 294 27.89 33.46 30.00
C GLY A 294 27.84 31.98 30.35
N VAL A 295 28.30 31.08 29.49
CA VAL A 295 28.30 29.63 29.72
C VAL A 295 29.75 29.18 30.00
N SER A 296 29.93 28.41 31.07
CA SER A 296 31.27 27.88 31.45
C SER A 296 31.70 26.70 30.55
N TYR A 297 30.75 26.01 29.93
CA TYR A 297 31.04 24.86 29.09
C TYR A 297 31.59 25.27 27.73
N ARG A 298 32.58 24.51 27.24
CA ARG A 298 33.17 24.65 25.89
C ARG A 298 32.77 23.43 25.07
N TRP A 299 32.22 23.68 23.89
CA TRP A 299 32.02 22.63 22.89
C TRP A 299 33.29 22.52 22.06
N GLY A 300 34.05 21.45 22.19
CA GLY A 300 35.22 21.15 21.36
C GLY A 300 34.80 20.91 19.92
N ASP A 301 35.57 21.47 18.98
CA ASP A 301 35.43 21.14 17.58
C ASP A 301 36.14 19.81 17.26
N TYR A 302 35.75 19.17 16.16
CA TYR A 302 36.44 17.96 15.66
C TYR A 302 37.85 18.37 15.25
N THR A 303 38.85 18.05 16.04
CA THR A 303 40.23 18.27 15.65
C THR A 303 40.65 17.17 14.67
N LEU A 304 41.37 17.57 13.62
CA LEU A 304 42.01 16.75 12.57
C LEU A 304 42.87 15.55 13.10
N ARG A 305 42.97 15.37 14.41
CA ARG A 305 43.72 14.24 15.03
C ARG A 305 43.07 12.87 14.90
N THR A 306 41.83 12.81 14.42
CA THR A 306 41.08 11.53 14.20
C THR A 306 40.88 11.21 12.72
N ALA A 307 41.45 11.96 11.81
CA ALA A 307 41.34 11.75 10.35
C ALA A 307 42.65 11.19 9.75
N ILE A 308 43.30 10.25 10.44
CA ILE A 308 44.37 9.41 9.87
C ILE A 308 44.03 7.95 10.12
#